data_d968878cc8e9cea1c9cfd67080819bfb
#
_entry.id   d968878cc8e9cea1c9cfd67080819bfb
#
_cell.length_a   1.000
_cell.length_b   1.000
_cell.length_c   1.000
_cell.angle_alpha   90.00
_cell.angle_beta   90.00
_cell.angle_gamma   90.00
#
_symmetry.space_group_name_H-M   'P 1'
#
loop_
_entity.id
_entity.type
_entity.pdbx_description
1 polymer ?
#
loop_
_entity_poly.entity_id
_entity_poly.type
_entity_poly.pdbx_seq_one_letter_code
_entity_poly.pdbx_strand_id
1 'polypeptide(L)'
;MTSLHSSRVWLITGSSSGFGRAIAQAVLDRGKKVVVTARNPQQVEDIQTKYPDRALAVQLDVTQPEQVKAAVETAIAKFGRIDVLVNNAGYGLIGTIEEVSEEAIRRQFETNLFGAIATIKAVLPQMRQQRSGHILNLSSVGGFVSFPGSGYYCGTKFALEAVSEALAKEVAALGIKVTIVEPGAFRTDFNGRSIDMPDTHIAEYAEIISGFRQWMRDMDGKQPGDPVKAAEAMIQAVNSDNPPLRLALGADAVGAIETKLESVKAEIEAWKDVAVNTAYEGAVVGAIGG
;
A
#
# COMPACT_ATOMS: atom_id res chain seq x y z
N MET A 1 16.24 -27.08 -8.22
CA MET A 1 15.28 -25.91 -8.32
C MET A 1 15.70 -24.69 -7.47
N THR A 2 16.97 -24.49 -7.18
CA THR A 2 17.48 -23.46 -6.22
C THR A 2 18.05 -22.19 -6.86
N SER A 3 18.12 -22.04 -8.19
CA SER A 3 18.84 -20.90 -8.80
C SER A 3 17.97 -19.72 -9.21
N LEU A 4 16.67 -19.86 -9.42
CA LEU A 4 15.78 -18.76 -9.83
C LEU A 4 15.38 -17.81 -8.69
N HIS A 5 15.43 -18.28 -7.44
CA HIS A 5 15.08 -17.46 -6.27
C HIS A 5 16.21 -16.53 -5.83
N SER A 6 17.47 -16.76 -6.25
CA SER A 6 18.63 -15.96 -5.81
C SER A 6 18.77 -14.60 -6.49
N SER A 7 18.10 -14.38 -7.62
CA SER A 7 18.32 -13.18 -8.47
C SER A 7 17.13 -12.22 -8.54
N ARG A 8 16.09 -12.38 -7.71
CA ARG A 8 14.91 -11.47 -7.74
C ARG A 8 15.29 -10.02 -7.51
N VAL A 9 14.75 -9.15 -8.36
CA VAL A 9 14.91 -7.69 -8.32
C VAL A 9 13.65 -7.06 -7.77
N TRP A 10 13.79 -6.25 -6.73
CA TRP A 10 12.71 -5.51 -6.08
C TRP A 10 12.82 -4.04 -6.45
N LEU A 11 11.71 -3.41 -6.82
CA LEU A 11 11.55 -1.97 -6.96
C LEU A 11 10.64 -1.49 -5.82
N ILE A 12 11.15 -0.61 -4.95
CA ILE A 12 10.42 -0.16 -3.76
C ILE A 12 10.26 1.36 -3.82
N THR A 13 9.02 1.84 -3.82
CA THR A 13 8.75 3.28 -3.77
C THR A 13 8.80 3.79 -2.34
N GLY A 14 9.39 4.99 -2.13
CA GLY A 14 9.44 5.62 -0.81
C GLY A 14 10.32 4.86 0.20
N SER A 15 11.57 4.56 -0.17
CA SER A 15 12.49 3.76 0.64
C SER A 15 13.33 4.56 1.65
N SER A 16 13.08 5.87 1.81
CA SER A 16 13.90 6.70 2.71
C SER A 16 13.66 6.41 4.19
N SER A 17 12.52 5.82 4.56
CA SER A 17 12.17 5.51 5.94
C SER A 17 11.09 4.41 6.04
N GLY A 18 10.64 4.11 7.24
CA GLY A 18 9.50 3.26 7.55
C GLY A 18 9.58 1.88 6.88
N PHE A 19 8.43 1.40 6.41
CA PHE A 19 8.34 0.09 5.76
C PHE A 19 9.24 -0.02 4.52
N GLY A 20 9.29 1.00 3.67
CA GLY A 20 10.10 0.95 2.45
C GLY A 20 11.58 0.69 2.75
N ARG A 21 12.12 1.34 3.78
CA ARG A 21 13.50 1.12 4.22
C ARG A 21 13.69 -0.24 4.88
N ALA A 22 12.76 -0.66 5.73
CA ALA A 22 12.80 -1.96 6.40
C ALA A 22 12.75 -3.12 5.39
N ILE A 23 11.86 -3.05 4.39
CA ILE A 23 11.76 -4.05 3.33
C ILE A 23 13.06 -4.08 2.50
N ALA A 24 13.58 -2.91 2.11
CA ALA A 24 14.81 -2.82 1.33
C ALA A 24 15.99 -3.51 2.06
N GLN A 25 16.16 -3.20 3.35
CA GLN A 25 17.21 -3.82 4.17
C GLN A 25 17.02 -5.32 4.28
N ALA A 26 15.82 -5.79 4.62
CA ALA A 26 15.53 -7.21 4.81
C ALA A 26 15.72 -8.02 3.51
N VAL A 27 15.41 -7.44 2.36
CA VAL A 27 15.61 -8.05 1.03
C VAL A 27 17.09 -8.12 0.67
N LEU A 28 17.86 -7.05 0.93
CA LEU A 28 19.28 -6.99 0.66
C LEU A 28 20.08 -7.95 1.57
N ASP A 29 19.71 -8.08 2.83
CA ASP A 29 20.35 -9.03 3.77
C ASP A 29 20.15 -10.48 3.34
N ARG A 30 19.09 -10.78 2.54
CA ARG A 30 18.87 -12.08 1.90
C ARG A 30 19.56 -12.25 0.55
N GLY A 31 20.47 -11.36 0.21
CA GLY A 31 21.25 -11.46 -1.02
C GLY A 31 20.49 -11.11 -2.31
N LYS A 32 19.29 -10.51 -2.21
CA LYS A 32 18.50 -10.08 -3.36
C LYS A 32 18.95 -8.69 -3.85
N LYS A 33 18.41 -8.26 -4.99
CA LYS A 33 18.66 -6.95 -5.58
C LYS A 33 17.50 -6.01 -5.31
N VAL A 34 17.79 -4.73 -5.03
CA VAL A 34 16.77 -3.73 -4.70
C VAL A 34 17.07 -2.42 -5.42
N VAL A 35 16.06 -1.86 -6.05
CA VAL A 35 16.02 -0.46 -6.45
C VAL A 35 15.29 0.29 -5.35
N VAL A 36 16.03 1.10 -4.59
CA VAL A 36 15.51 1.96 -3.53
C VAL A 36 15.23 3.34 -4.08
N THR A 37 14.06 3.89 -3.79
CA THR A 37 13.68 5.17 -4.37
C THR A 37 13.27 6.19 -3.31
N ALA A 38 13.57 7.44 -3.58
CA ALA A 38 13.13 8.59 -2.78
C ALA A 38 13.04 9.84 -3.67
N ARG A 39 12.25 10.84 -3.26
CA ARG A 39 12.19 12.16 -3.93
C ARG A 39 13.57 12.83 -3.94
N ASN A 40 14.30 12.70 -2.83
CA ASN A 40 15.71 13.06 -2.74
C ASN A 40 16.55 11.77 -2.63
N PRO A 41 17.32 11.38 -3.67
CA PRO A 41 18.06 10.11 -3.69
C PRO A 41 19.16 10.04 -2.62
N GLN A 42 19.71 11.15 -2.14
CA GLN A 42 20.69 11.17 -1.06
C GLN A 42 20.17 10.48 0.22
N GLN A 43 18.86 10.46 0.44
CA GLN A 43 18.25 9.79 1.59
C GLN A 43 18.35 8.26 1.57
N VAL A 44 18.77 7.67 0.45
CA VAL A 44 18.89 6.22 0.24
C VAL A 44 20.26 5.80 -0.32
N GLU A 45 21.21 6.75 -0.51
CA GLU A 45 22.56 6.48 -0.98
C GLU A 45 23.37 5.60 -0.03
N ASP A 46 23.13 5.70 1.27
CA ASP A 46 23.76 4.84 2.28
C ASP A 46 23.45 3.36 2.04
N ILE A 47 22.26 3.03 1.55
CA ILE A 47 21.86 1.67 1.21
C ILE A 47 22.68 1.19 -0.01
N GLN A 48 22.79 2.03 -1.05
CA GLN A 48 23.59 1.68 -2.23
C GLN A 48 25.09 1.55 -1.88
N THR A 49 25.61 2.44 -1.04
CA THR A 49 27.01 2.39 -0.59
C THR A 49 27.30 1.10 0.18
N LYS A 50 26.37 0.64 1.02
CA LYS A 50 26.51 -0.61 1.77
C LYS A 50 26.42 -1.86 0.88
N TYR A 51 25.63 -1.79 -0.23
CA TYR A 51 25.37 -2.93 -1.12
C TYR A 51 25.57 -2.55 -2.61
N PRO A 52 26.79 -2.17 -3.04
CA PRO A 52 27.03 -1.52 -4.35
C PRO A 52 26.62 -2.37 -5.56
N ASP A 53 26.69 -3.70 -5.46
CA ASP A 53 26.34 -4.62 -6.54
C ASP A 53 24.85 -5.01 -6.55
N ARG A 54 24.11 -4.74 -5.46
CA ARG A 54 22.75 -5.24 -5.23
C ARG A 54 21.72 -4.16 -4.95
N ALA A 55 22.14 -2.98 -4.57
CA ALA A 55 21.27 -1.83 -4.39
C ALA A 55 21.52 -0.77 -5.46
N LEU A 56 20.45 -0.10 -5.87
CA LEU A 56 20.48 1.04 -6.78
C LEU A 56 19.57 2.13 -6.21
N ALA A 57 20.13 3.29 -5.90
CA ALA A 57 19.39 4.47 -5.47
C ALA A 57 18.91 5.26 -6.68
N VAL A 58 17.61 5.53 -6.75
CA VAL A 58 16.98 6.23 -7.87
C VAL A 58 16.05 7.32 -7.34
N GLN A 59 16.11 8.50 -7.98
CA GLN A 59 15.14 9.56 -7.72
C GLN A 59 13.77 9.13 -8.21
N LEU A 60 12.75 9.26 -7.36
CA LEU A 60 11.37 9.02 -7.74
C LEU A 60 10.40 9.81 -6.86
N ASP A 61 9.69 10.73 -7.48
CA ASP A 61 8.40 11.23 -7.04
C ASP A 61 7.32 10.51 -7.84
N VAL A 62 6.49 9.72 -7.17
CA VAL A 62 5.46 8.89 -7.83
C VAL A 62 4.36 9.72 -8.51
N THR A 63 4.27 11.02 -8.19
CA THR A 63 3.35 11.97 -8.83
C THR A 63 3.89 12.53 -10.16
N GLN A 64 5.14 12.18 -10.54
CA GLN A 64 5.79 12.64 -11.75
C GLN A 64 5.93 11.47 -12.76
N PRO A 65 5.09 11.40 -13.79
CA PRO A 65 5.08 10.27 -14.74
C PRO A 65 6.44 10.00 -15.40
N GLU A 66 7.20 11.06 -15.71
CA GLU A 66 8.52 10.91 -16.33
C GLU A 66 9.54 10.29 -15.35
N GLN A 67 9.46 10.61 -14.07
CA GLN A 67 10.32 9.99 -13.07
C GLN A 67 9.95 8.52 -12.84
N VAL A 68 8.66 8.19 -12.86
CA VAL A 68 8.19 6.80 -12.77
C VAL A 68 8.76 5.97 -13.92
N LYS A 69 8.64 6.48 -15.15
CA LYS A 69 9.19 5.83 -16.35
C LYS A 69 10.71 5.66 -16.24
N ALA A 70 11.43 6.73 -15.95
CA ALA A 70 12.87 6.72 -15.82
C ALA A 70 13.38 5.74 -14.74
N ALA A 71 12.68 5.66 -13.59
CA ALA A 71 13.04 4.72 -12.51
C ALA A 71 12.92 3.26 -12.95
N VAL A 72 11.84 2.92 -13.66
CA VAL A 72 11.63 1.56 -14.20
C VAL A 72 12.67 1.23 -15.28
N GLU A 73 12.93 2.13 -16.21
CA GLU A 73 13.95 1.95 -17.25
C GLU A 73 15.34 1.78 -16.65
N THR A 74 15.69 2.59 -15.65
CA THR A 74 16.98 2.51 -14.93
C THR A 74 17.12 1.16 -14.19
N ALA A 75 16.05 0.69 -13.54
CA ALA A 75 16.02 -0.61 -12.88
C ALA A 75 16.26 -1.76 -13.87
N ILE A 76 15.59 -1.72 -15.03
CA ILE A 76 15.74 -2.72 -16.09
C ILE A 76 17.14 -2.66 -16.73
N ALA A 77 17.65 -1.47 -16.99
CA ALA A 77 19.01 -1.30 -17.54
C ALA A 77 20.08 -1.86 -16.61
N LYS A 78 19.95 -1.66 -15.28
CA LYS A 78 20.91 -2.14 -14.28
C LYS A 78 20.81 -3.63 -14.00
N PHE A 79 19.59 -4.17 -13.88
CA PHE A 79 19.38 -5.53 -13.36
C PHE A 79 18.72 -6.49 -14.36
N GLY A 80 18.27 -5.98 -15.51
CA GLY A 80 17.67 -6.76 -16.60
C GLY A 80 16.20 -7.15 -16.38
N ARG A 81 15.66 -6.94 -15.16
CA ARG A 81 14.30 -7.38 -14.79
C ARG A 81 13.77 -6.64 -13.56
N ILE A 82 12.47 -6.72 -13.34
CA ILE A 82 11.80 -6.37 -12.08
C ILE A 82 10.87 -7.53 -11.73
N ASP A 83 11.09 -8.17 -10.58
CA ASP A 83 10.31 -9.32 -10.12
C ASP A 83 9.26 -8.93 -9.09
N VAL A 84 9.55 -7.92 -8.28
CA VAL A 84 8.66 -7.45 -7.24
C VAL A 84 8.58 -5.92 -7.28
N LEU A 85 7.37 -5.41 -7.37
CA LEU A 85 7.08 -3.99 -7.12
C LEU A 85 6.48 -3.85 -5.73
N VAL A 86 7.00 -2.91 -4.94
CA VAL A 86 6.41 -2.50 -3.66
C VAL A 86 5.97 -1.05 -3.76
N ASN A 87 4.68 -0.82 -3.91
CA ASN A 87 4.06 0.50 -3.85
C ASN A 87 3.89 0.90 -2.39
N ASN A 88 4.93 1.54 -1.82
CA ASN A 88 4.96 1.95 -0.43
C ASN A 88 4.88 3.49 -0.26
N ALA A 89 5.23 4.26 -1.28
CA ALA A 89 5.15 5.72 -1.20
C ALA A 89 3.72 6.19 -0.88
N GLY A 90 3.58 6.98 0.18
CA GLY A 90 2.30 7.48 0.65
C GLY A 90 2.44 8.24 1.96
N TYR A 91 1.40 9.00 2.31
CA TYR A 91 1.33 9.76 3.56
C TYR A 91 -0.12 9.83 4.07
N GLY A 92 -0.29 10.23 5.34
CA GLY A 92 -1.60 10.41 5.97
C GLY A 92 -2.08 11.86 5.87
N LEU A 93 -3.39 12.05 5.80
CA LEU A 93 -4.06 13.33 5.89
C LEU A 93 -5.13 13.21 6.97
N ILE A 94 -4.98 13.97 8.05
CA ILE A 94 -5.82 13.89 9.25
C ILE A 94 -6.57 15.20 9.43
N GLY A 95 -7.88 15.15 9.26
CA GLY A 95 -8.84 16.22 9.45
C GLY A 95 -10.25 15.67 9.17
N THR A 96 -11.28 16.39 9.64
CA THR A 96 -12.66 16.02 9.28
C THR A 96 -12.91 16.24 7.79
N ILE A 97 -14.02 15.71 7.29
CA ILE A 97 -14.40 15.86 5.88
C ILE A 97 -14.53 17.33 5.50
N GLU A 98 -14.96 18.18 6.40
CA GLU A 98 -15.20 19.60 6.15
C GLU A 98 -13.95 20.49 6.37
N GLU A 99 -13.05 20.09 7.27
CA GLU A 99 -11.84 20.87 7.59
C GLU A 99 -10.76 20.80 6.50
N VAL A 100 -10.68 19.67 5.78
CA VAL A 100 -9.59 19.41 4.84
C VAL A 100 -9.82 20.15 3.52
N SER A 101 -8.82 20.92 3.07
CA SER A 101 -8.89 21.64 1.80
C SER A 101 -8.92 20.68 0.59
N GLU A 102 -9.61 21.10 -0.47
CA GLU A 102 -9.68 20.34 -1.73
C GLU A 102 -8.30 20.09 -2.33
N GLU A 103 -7.39 21.04 -2.20
CA GLU A 103 -6.02 20.90 -2.67
C GLU A 103 -5.26 19.79 -1.91
N ALA A 104 -5.37 19.72 -0.57
CA ALA A 104 -4.75 18.68 0.24
C ALA A 104 -5.32 17.30 -0.12
N ILE A 105 -6.63 17.21 -0.34
CA ILE A 105 -7.29 15.98 -0.78
C ILE A 105 -6.69 15.50 -2.11
N ARG A 106 -6.65 16.39 -3.12
CA ARG A 106 -6.10 16.05 -4.45
C ARG A 106 -4.65 15.60 -4.36
N ARG A 107 -3.79 16.32 -3.64
CA ARG A 107 -2.38 15.92 -3.44
C ARG A 107 -2.25 14.54 -2.82
N GLN A 108 -3.13 14.20 -1.86
CA GLN A 108 -3.09 12.88 -1.23
C GLN A 108 -3.49 11.77 -2.20
N PHE A 109 -4.55 11.95 -2.98
CA PHE A 109 -4.97 10.99 -4.01
C PHE A 109 -3.91 10.84 -5.10
N GLU A 110 -3.27 11.94 -5.53
CA GLU A 110 -2.16 11.88 -6.49
C GLU A 110 -1.01 10.98 -5.99
N THR A 111 -0.64 11.11 -4.72
CA THR A 111 0.47 10.31 -4.17
C THR A 111 0.03 8.88 -3.87
N ASN A 112 -1.03 8.71 -3.06
CA ASN A 112 -1.36 7.42 -2.48
C ASN A 112 -2.05 6.45 -3.45
N LEU A 113 -2.75 6.99 -4.47
CA LEU A 113 -3.51 6.21 -5.43
C LEU A 113 -2.90 6.30 -6.84
N PHE A 114 -2.90 7.51 -7.44
CA PHE A 114 -2.46 7.66 -8.83
C PHE A 114 -0.97 7.38 -9.01
N GLY A 115 -0.12 7.70 -8.03
CA GLY A 115 1.29 7.33 -8.02
C GLY A 115 1.50 5.81 -8.01
N ALA A 116 0.73 5.07 -7.22
CA ALA A 116 0.76 3.61 -7.22
C ALA A 116 0.27 3.02 -8.55
N ILE A 117 -0.80 3.57 -9.12
CA ILE A 117 -1.30 3.17 -10.44
C ILE A 117 -0.25 3.43 -11.53
N ALA A 118 0.42 4.58 -11.49
CA ALA A 118 1.46 4.92 -12.47
C ALA A 118 2.62 3.93 -12.42
N THR A 119 3.11 3.57 -11.24
CA THR A 119 4.19 2.58 -11.08
C THR A 119 3.75 1.18 -11.50
N ILE A 120 2.52 0.75 -11.17
CA ILE A 120 1.94 -0.51 -11.67
C ILE A 120 1.96 -0.53 -13.20
N LYS A 121 1.41 0.50 -13.84
CA LYS A 121 1.35 0.58 -15.32
C LYS A 121 2.74 0.57 -15.95
N ALA A 122 3.74 1.16 -15.32
CA ALA A 122 5.11 1.19 -15.82
C ALA A 122 5.82 -0.17 -15.73
N VAL A 123 5.58 -0.99 -14.67
CA VAL A 123 6.24 -2.30 -14.53
C VAL A 123 5.50 -3.44 -15.23
N LEU A 124 4.19 -3.34 -15.42
CA LEU A 124 3.37 -4.41 -16.00
C LEU A 124 3.86 -4.91 -17.37
N PRO A 125 4.30 -4.08 -18.34
CA PRO A 125 4.84 -4.57 -19.61
C PRO A 125 6.01 -5.54 -19.42
N GLN A 126 6.94 -5.22 -18.50
CA GLN A 126 8.08 -6.07 -18.19
C GLN A 126 7.65 -7.37 -17.53
N MET A 127 6.79 -7.31 -16.50
CA MET A 127 6.29 -8.50 -15.80
C MET A 127 5.48 -9.42 -16.75
N ARG A 128 4.69 -8.82 -17.66
CA ARG A 128 3.94 -9.56 -18.67
C ARG A 128 4.85 -10.31 -19.64
N GLN A 129 5.95 -9.70 -20.10
CA GLN A 129 6.96 -10.38 -20.92
C GLN A 129 7.65 -11.50 -20.15
N GLN A 130 7.92 -11.30 -18.87
CA GLN A 130 8.53 -12.29 -17.99
C GLN A 130 7.58 -13.47 -17.67
N ARG A 131 6.27 -13.31 -17.88
CA ARG A 131 5.23 -14.24 -17.42
C ARG A 131 5.35 -14.53 -15.93
N SER A 132 5.84 -13.56 -15.18
CA SER A 132 6.03 -13.64 -13.73
C SER A 132 6.21 -12.26 -13.13
N GLY A 133 5.76 -12.07 -11.91
CA GLY A 133 5.92 -10.85 -11.12
C GLY A 133 5.09 -10.91 -9.85
N HIS A 134 5.37 -10.01 -8.92
CA HIS A 134 4.54 -9.83 -7.73
C HIS A 134 4.45 -8.34 -7.40
N ILE A 135 3.24 -7.82 -7.27
CA ILE A 135 2.97 -6.43 -6.91
C ILE A 135 2.43 -6.41 -5.49
N LEU A 136 3.14 -5.73 -4.58
CA LEU A 136 2.70 -5.46 -3.22
C LEU A 136 2.23 -4.01 -3.16
N ASN A 137 0.95 -3.80 -2.87
CA ASN A 137 0.39 -2.48 -2.65
C ASN A 137 0.21 -2.24 -1.14
N LEU A 138 0.99 -1.31 -0.58
CA LEU A 138 0.86 -0.91 0.83
C LEU A 138 -0.42 -0.10 1.00
N SER A 139 -1.49 -0.83 1.38
CA SER A 139 -2.74 -0.26 1.85
C SER A 139 -2.59 0.15 3.33
N SER A 140 -3.54 -0.19 4.14
CA SER A 140 -3.62 0.04 5.58
C SER A 140 -4.85 -0.71 6.08
N VAL A 141 -4.98 -0.95 7.38
CA VAL A 141 -6.29 -1.23 7.99
C VAL A 141 -7.31 -0.15 7.59
N GLY A 142 -6.84 1.09 7.33
CA GLY A 142 -7.63 2.20 6.78
C GLY A 142 -8.10 2.00 5.33
N GLY A 143 -7.72 0.93 4.64
CA GLY A 143 -8.27 0.52 3.35
C GLY A 143 -9.48 -0.40 3.47
N PHE A 144 -9.76 -0.89 4.67
CA PHE A 144 -10.89 -1.77 4.97
C PHE A 144 -11.86 -1.15 6.00
N VAL A 145 -11.33 -0.38 6.95
CA VAL A 145 -12.07 0.31 8.01
C VAL A 145 -11.79 1.81 7.91
N SER A 146 -12.81 2.66 8.08
CA SER A 146 -12.61 4.11 8.13
C SER A 146 -12.78 4.64 9.56
N PHE A 147 -12.02 5.70 9.88
CA PHE A 147 -12.02 6.32 11.21
C PHE A 147 -12.34 7.81 11.12
N PRO A 148 -13.01 8.40 12.12
CA PRO A 148 -13.20 9.84 12.19
C PRO A 148 -11.86 10.59 12.05
N GLY A 149 -11.86 11.65 11.25
CA GLY A 149 -10.66 12.45 11.00
C GLY A 149 -9.65 11.85 10.01
N SER A 150 -9.90 10.67 9.41
CA SER A 150 -9.02 10.06 8.41
C SER A 150 -9.73 9.65 7.12
N GLY A 151 -10.92 10.21 6.88
CA GLY A 151 -11.79 9.80 5.78
C GLY A 151 -11.13 9.84 4.40
N TYR A 152 -10.37 10.90 4.09
CA TYR A 152 -9.69 11.02 2.78
C TYR A 152 -8.50 10.08 2.66
N TYR A 153 -7.70 9.90 3.72
CA TYR A 153 -6.66 8.88 3.74
C TYR A 153 -7.24 7.50 3.50
N CYS A 154 -8.27 7.13 4.27
CA CYS A 154 -8.98 5.86 4.09
C CYS A 154 -9.53 5.74 2.67
N GLY A 155 -10.13 6.79 2.12
CA GLY A 155 -10.63 6.83 0.74
C GLY A 155 -9.57 6.48 -0.30
N THR A 156 -8.32 6.97 -0.15
CA THR A 156 -7.21 6.58 -1.04
C THR A 156 -6.87 5.10 -0.91
N LYS A 157 -6.91 4.56 0.31
CA LYS A 157 -6.56 3.16 0.57
C LYS A 157 -7.67 2.20 0.12
N PHE A 158 -8.94 2.52 0.35
CA PHE A 158 -10.08 1.79 -0.22
C PHE A 158 -10.02 1.74 -1.75
N ALA A 159 -9.72 2.87 -2.40
CA ALA A 159 -9.56 2.93 -3.85
C ALA A 159 -8.39 2.07 -4.35
N LEU A 160 -7.25 2.11 -3.65
CA LEU A 160 -6.08 1.27 -3.97
C LEU A 160 -6.41 -0.22 -3.84
N GLU A 161 -7.19 -0.62 -2.84
CA GLU A 161 -7.61 -2.01 -2.67
C GLU A 161 -8.53 -2.47 -3.79
N ALA A 162 -9.52 -1.67 -4.16
CA ALA A 162 -10.42 -2.00 -5.27
C ALA A 162 -9.66 -2.17 -6.59
N VAL A 163 -8.72 -1.26 -6.90
CA VAL A 163 -7.83 -1.37 -8.07
C VAL A 163 -6.97 -2.63 -7.99
N SER A 164 -6.46 -2.97 -6.81
CA SER A 164 -5.61 -4.15 -6.59
C SER A 164 -6.38 -5.46 -6.77
N GLU A 165 -7.63 -5.54 -6.32
CA GLU A 165 -8.49 -6.71 -6.53
C GLU A 165 -8.80 -6.95 -8.01
N ALA A 166 -9.13 -5.88 -8.74
CA ALA A 166 -9.35 -5.96 -10.18
C ALA A 166 -8.07 -6.42 -10.90
N LEU A 167 -6.95 -5.77 -10.59
CA LEU A 167 -5.65 -6.11 -11.16
C LEU A 167 -5.28 -7.58 -10.92
N ALA A 168 -5.49 -8.09 -9.70
CA ALA A 168 -5.16 -9.48 -9.37
C ALA A 168 -5.87 -10.48 -10.31
N LYS A 169 -7.14 -10.23 -10.63
CA LYS A 169 -7.94 -11.03 -11.56
C LYS A 169 -7.44 -10.90 -13.01
N GLU A 170 -7.12 -9.67 -13.44
CA GLU A 170 -6.67 -9.37 -14.80
C GLU A 170 -5.31 -10.01 -15.13
N VAL A 171 -4.39 -10.07 -14.15
CA VAL A 171 -3.02 -10.51 -14.40
C VAL A 171 -2.73 -11.97 -13.98
N ALA A 172 -3.68 -12.64 -13.36
CA ALA A 172 -3.50 -14.02 -12.86
C ALA A 172 -3.04 -14.98 -13.97
N ALA A 173 -3.71 -14.96 -15.13
CA ALA A 173 -3.36 -15.79 -16.29
C ALA A 173 -1.98 -15.44 -16.91
N LEU A 174 -1.41 -14.30 -16.53
CA LEU A 174 -0.06 -13.86 -16.95
C LEU A 174 1.04 -14.31 -15.98
N GLY A 175 0.69 -15.04 -14.91
CA GLY A 175 1.62 -15.47 -13.89
C GLY A 175 2.10 -14.34 -12.97
N ILE A 176 1.37 -13.22 -12.91
CA ILE A 176 1.66 -12.08 -12.05
C ILE A 176 0.74 -12.15 -10.83
N LYS A 177 1.29 -11.94 -9.65
CA LYS A 177 0.60 -11.99 -8.36
C LYS A 177 0.43 -10.57 -7.81
N VAL A 178 -0.63 -10.36 -7.03
CA VAL A 178 -0.89 -9.10 -6.33
C VAL A 178 -1.17 -9.42 -4.87
N THR A 179 -0.58 -8.65 -3.96
CA THR A 179 -0.89 -8.70 -2.53
C THR A 179 -1.16 -7.28 -2.03
N ILE A 180 -2.30 -7.08 -1.41
CA ILE A 180 -2.69 -5.90 -0.67
C ILE A 180 -2.17 -6.08 0.75
N VAL A 181 -1.30 -5.19 1.21
CA VAL A 181 -0.77 -5.22 2.57
C VAL A 181 -1.56 -4.23 3.41
N GLU A 182 -2.16 -4.69 4.50
CA GLU A 182 -3.08 -3.94 5.37
C GLU A 182 -2.49 -3.80 6.78
N PRO A 183 -1.49 -2.91 7.01
CA PRO A 183 -0.91 -2.73 8.32
C PRO A 183 -1.84 -1.99 9.28
N GLY A 184 -1.82 -2.37 10.55
CA GLY A 184 -2.29 -1.57 11.66
C GLY A 184 -1.24 -0.55 12.11
N ALA A 185 -1.09 -0.36 13.43
CA ALA A 185 -0.16 0.60 14.01
C ALA A 185 1.26 0.03 14.12
N PHE A 186 2.15 0.47 13.24
CA PHE A 186 3.56 0.08 13.21
C PHE A 186 4.48 1.25 13.55
N ARG A 187 5.60 0.96 14.24
CA ARG A 187 6.58 1.96 14.63
C ARG A 187 7.44 2.39 13.44
N THR A 188 6.93 3.39 12.74
CA THR A 188 7.56 4.04 11.59
C THR A 188 7.45 5.56 11.76
N ASP A 189 8.07 6.34 10.88
CA ASP A 189 7.93 7.80 10.86
C ASP A 189 6.55 8.28 10.34
N PHE A 190 5.57 7.38 10.19
CA PHE A 190 4.28 7.72 9.60
C PHE A 190 3.51 8.72 10.47
N ASN A 191 3.41 8.48 11.79
CA ASN A 191 2.70 9.37 12.72
C ASN A 191 3.41 10.71 12.95
N GLY A 192 4.70 10.79 12.65
CA GLY A 192 5.49 12.02 12.75
C GLY A 192 5.45 12.82 11.44
N ARG A 193 6.48 12.67 10.62
CA ARG A 193 6.70 13.50 9.43
C ARG A 193 5.84 13.17 8.20
N SER A 194 5.13 12.04 8.21
CA SER A 194 4.33 11.59 7.08
C SER A 194 2.83 11.80 7.29
N ILE A 195 2.46 12.76 8.15
CA ILE A 195 1.08 13.19 8.32
C ILE A 195 0.96 14.67 7.98
N ASP A 196 -0.02 14.96 7.13
CA ASP A 196 -0.49 16.32 6.84
C ASP A 196 -1.76 16.58 7.66
N MET A 197 -1.89 17.78 8.21
CA MET A 197 -3.06 18.20 8.99
C MET A 197 -3.51 19.58 8.50
N PRO A 198 -4.84 19.82 8.36
CA PRO A 198 -5.33 21.12 7.96
C PRO A 198 -5.08 22.17 9.05
N ASP A 199 -4.89 23.40 8.62
CA ASP A 199 -4.82 24.58 9.51
C ASP A 199 -6.22 25.00 10.02
N THR A 200 -7.28 24.62 9.30
CA THR A 200 -8.67 24.94 9.64
C THR A 200 -9.17 23.97 10.71
N HIS A 201 -9.76 24.55 11.78
CA HIS A 201 -10.39 23.80 12.85
C HIS A 201 -11.81 24.31 13.09
N ILE A 202 -12.78 23.41 12.99
CA ILE A 202 -14.20 23.67 13.25
C ILE A 202 -14.50 23.19 14.67
N ALA A 203 -14.98 24.11 15.52
CA ALA A 203 -15.15 23.87 16.96
C ALA A 203 -16.11 22.68 17.25
N GLU A 204 -17.14 22.51 16.43
CA GLU A 204 -18.13 21.47 16.56
C GLU A 204 -17.57 20.06 16.36
N TYR A 205 -16.45 19.92 15.66
CA TYR A 205 -15.77 18.64 15.47
C TYR A 205 -14.68 18.37 16.50
N ALA A 206 -14.35 19.33 17.36
CA ALA A 206 -13.22 19.24 18.29
C ALA A 206 -13.30 18.00 19.20
N GLU A 207 -14.48 17.67 19.76
CA GLU A 207 -14.65 16.51 20.61
C GLU A 207 -14.46 15.18 19.84
N ILE A 208 -14.93 15.14 18.60
CA ILE A 208 -14.92 13.90 17.78
C ILE A 208 -13.50 13.50 17.41
N ILE A 209 -12.64 14.46 17.04
CA ILE A 209 -11.32 14.17 16.50
C ILE A 209 -10.17 14.44 17.46
N SER A 210 -10.40 15.17 18.56
CA SER A 210 -9.36 15.45 19.54
C SER A 210 -8.73 14.19 20.13
N GLY A 211 -9.55 13.21 20.48
CA GLY A 211 -9.09 11.92 20.98
C GLY A 211 -8.20 11.18 19.96
N PHE A 212 -8.59 11.16 18.70
CA PHE A 212 -7.80 10.52 17.65
C PHE A 212 -6.48 11.27 17.38
N ARG A 213 -6.53 12.61 17.27
CA ARG A 213 -5.32 13.44 17.13
C ARG A 213 -4.36 13.28 18.34
N GLN A 214 -4.92 13.20 19.56
CA GLN A 214 -4.10 12.99 20.77
C GLN A 214 -3.49 11.58 20.75
N TRP A 215 -4.27 10.55 20.46
CA TRP A 215 -3.79 9.18 20.35
C TRP A 215 -2.64 9.07 19.30
N MET A 216 -2.77 9.71 18.16
CA MET A 216 -1.71 9.73 17.13
C MET A 216 -0.40 10.31 17.67
N ARG A 217 -0.47 11.43 18.42
CA ARG A 217 0.72 12.04 19.04
C ARG A 217 1.32 11.17 20.12
N ASP A 218 0.50 10.61 20.98
CA ASP A 218 0.94 9.80 22.13
C ASP A 218 1.56 8.46 21.70
N MET A 219 1.10 7.94 20.56
CA MET A 219 1.57 6.68 19.98
C MET A 219 2.80 6.85 19.10
N ASP A 220 3.21 8.08 18.77
CA ASP A 220 4.39 8.26 17.92
C ASP A 220 5.66 7.68 18.56
N GLY A 221 6.35 6.80 17.85
CA GLY A 221 7.49 6.02 18.34
C GLY A 221 7.15 4.90 19.35
N LYS A 222 5.86 4.71 19.71
CA LYS A 222 5.40 3.69 20.69
C LYS A 222 4.47 2.64 20.09
N GLN A 223 4.21 2.72 18.77
CA GLN A 223 3.35 1.75 18.10
C GLN A 223 3.84 0.32 18.35
N PRO A 224 2.94 -0.66 18.53
CA PRO A 224 3.31 -2.03 18.89
C PRO A 224 3.93 -2.80 17.72
N GLY A 225 3.60 -2.45 16.50
CA GLY A 225 4.07 -3.15 15.31
C GLY A 225 5.55 -2.87 15.02
N ASP A 226 6.29 -3.93 14.71
CA ASP A 226 7.70 -3.88 14.32
C ASP A 226 7.81 -3.89 12.78
N PRO A 227 8.31 -2.82 12.14
CA PRO A 227 8.41 -2.77 10.68
C PRO A 227 9.38 -3.82 10.10
N VAL A 228 10.33 -4.32 10.89
CA VAL A 228 11.23 -5.40 10.46
C VAL A 228 10.45 -6.71 10.36
N LYS A 229 9.61 -7.03 11.35
CA LYS A 229 8.74 -8.22 11.31
C LYS A 229 7.70 -8.12 10.20
N ALA A 230 7.17 -6.93 9.93
CA ALA A 230 6.28 -6.71 8.80
C ALA A 230 6.99 -6.95 7.46
N ALA A 231 8.23 -6.48 7.29
CA ALA A 231 9.04 -6.76 6.10
C ALA A 231 9.27 -8.26 5.92
N GLU A 232 9.53 -9.01 7.00
CA GLU A 232 9.63 -10.47 6.98
C GLU A 232 8.36 -11.14 6.47
N ALA A 233 7.19 -10.73 6.99
CA ALA A 233 5.89 -11.27 6.58
C ALA A 233 5.61 -10.98 5.09
N MET A 234 5.92 -9.77 4.60
CA MET A 234 5.80 -9.44 3.18
C MET A 234 6.73 -10.27 2.29
N ILE A 235 7.99 -10.50 2.73
CA ILE A 235 8.93 -11.37 2.01
C ILE A 235 8.44 -12.82 2.02
N GLN A 236 7.85 -13.29 3.11
CA GLN A 236 7.25 -14.62 3.18
C GLN A 236 6.09 -14.75 2.19
N ALA A 237 5.21 -13.76 2.10
CA ALA A 237 4.12 -13.74 1.13
C ALA A 237 4.66 -13.80 -0.32
N VAL A 238 5.68 -13.00 -0.64
CA VAL A 238 6.32 -13.03 -1.98
C VAL A 238 6.96 -14.38 -2.31
N ASN A 239 7.46 -15.10 -1.32
CA ASN A 239 8.09 -16.40 -1.51
C ASN A 239 7.10 -17.57 -1.48
N SER A 240 5.83 -17.31 -1.14
CA SER A 240 4.79 -18.34 -1.13
C SER A 240 4.38 -18.72 -2.56
N ASP A 241 4.13 -20.01 -2.79
CA ASP A 241 3.55 -20.49 -4.04
C ASP A 241 2.11 -19.97 -4.22
N ASN A 242 1.39 -19.81 -3.11
CA ASN A 242 0.03 -19.27 -3.08
C ASN A 242 -0.06 -18.09 -2.10
N PRO A 243 0.42 -16.89 -2.48
CA PRO A 243 0.36 -15.71 -1.61
C PRO A 243 -1.07 -15.24 -1.41
N PRO A 244 -1.39 -14.67 -0.25
CA PRO A 244 -2.70 -14.08 -0.01
C PRO A 244 -2.91 -12.84 -0.90
N LEU A 245 -4.15 -12.62 -1.34
CA LEU A 245 -4.52 -11.33 -1.94
C LEU A 245 -4.50 -10.22 -0.90
N ARG A 246 -4.97 -10.49 0.34
CA ARG A 246 -4.96 -9.55 1.47
C ARG A 246 -4.05 -10.08 2.58
N LEU A 247 -3.16 -9.22 3.05
CA LEU A 247 -2.21 -9.51 4.12
C LEU A 247 -2.37 -8.47 5.23
N ALA A 248 -3.30 -8.76 6.16
CA ALA A 248 -3.45 -7.96 7.36
C ALA A 248 -2.24 -8.15 8.28
N LEU A 249 -1.65 -7.05 8.75
CA LEU A 249 -0.48 -7.07 9.62
C LEU A 249 -0.76 -6.31 10.92
N GLY A 250 -0.54 -6.99 12.04
CA GLY A 250 -0.82 -6.53 13.39
C GLY A 250 -2.16 -7.06 13.92
N ALA A 251 -2.21 -7.37 15.21
CA ALA A 251 -3.41 -7.87 15.87
C ALA A 251 -4.56 -6.83 15.85
N ASP A 252 -4.21 -5.55 15.90
CA ASP A 252 -5.11 -4.42 15.79
C ASP A 252 -5.78 -4.36 14.40
N ALA A 253 -5.02 -4.56 13.32
CA ALA A 253 -5.59 -4.62 11.97
C ALA A 253 -6.51 -5.82 11.79
N VAL A 254 -6.08 -7.01 12.23
CA VAL A 254 -6.88 -8.23 12.15
C VAL A 254 -8.21 -8.05 12.88
N GLY A 255 -8.18 -7.62 14.16
CA GLY A 255 -9.39 -7.44 14.95
C GLY A 255 -10.33 -6.36 14.38
N ALA A 256 -9.79 -5.25 13.85
CA ALA A 256 -10.61 -4.21 13.23
C ALA A 256 -11.31 -4.72 11.96
N ILE A 257 -10.61 -5.48 11.12
CA ILE A 257 -11.17 -6.08 9.90
C ILE A 257 -12.26 -7.10 10.25
N GLU A 258 -12.01 -8.00 11.20
CA GLU A 258 -13.01 -8.97 11.68
C GLU A 258 -14.26 -8.28 12.18
N THR A 259 -14.12 -7.28 13.05
CA THR A 259 -15.25 -6.47 13.56
C THR A 259 -16.04 -5.81 12.44
N LYS A 260 -15.37 -5.26 11.43
CA LYS A 260 -16.04 -4.64 10.26
C LYS A 260 -16.80 -5.65 9.44
N LEU A 261 -16.24 -6.83 9.21
CA LEU A 261 -16.91 -7.92 8.48
C LEU A 261 -18.18 -8.36 9.20
N GLU A 262 -18.15 -8.53 10.52
CA GLU A 262 -19.31 -8.88 11.33
C GLU A 262 -20.39 -7.79 11.26
N SER A 263 -20.00 -6.51 11.39
CA SER A 263 -20.94 -5.37 11.30
C SER A 263 -21.63 -5.34 9.94
N VAL A 264 -20.88 -5.44 8.85
CA VAL A 264 -21.47 -5.42 7.48
C VAL A 264 -22.38 -6.62 7.26
N LYS A 265 -22.00 -7.81 7.74
CA LYS A 265 -22.84 -8.99 7.66
C LYS A 265 -24.17 -8.81 8.41
N ALA A 266 -24.12 -8.24 9.60
CA ALA A 266 -25.32 -7.96 10.39
C ALA A 266 -26.25 -6.93 9.70
N GLU A 267 -25.70 -5.88 9.10
CA GLU A 267 -26.46 -4.89 8.33
C GLU A 267 -27.13 -5.52 7.10
N ILE A 268 -26.41 -6.36 6.35
CA ILE A 268 -26.94 -7.08 5.19
C ILE A 268 -28.10 -8.00 5.62
N GLU A 269 -27.94 -8.76 6.71
CA GLU A 269 -28.98 -9.66 7.18
C GLU A 269 -30.21 -8.91 7.67
N ALA A 270 -30.03 -7.78 8.36
CA ALA A 270 -31.14 -6.94 8.84
C ALA A 270 -31.99 -6.33 7.70
N TRP A 271 -31.38 -6.07 6.54
CA TRP A 271 -32.06 -5.46 5.40
C TRP A 271 -32.28 -6.41 4.21
N LYS A 272 -32.02 -7.70 4.39
CA LYS A 272 -32.02 -8.69 3.33
C LYS A 272 -33.31 -8.79 2.56
N ASP A 273 -34.46 -8.86 3.29
CA ASP A 273 -35.77 -8.99 2.67
C ASP A 273 -36.11 -7.79 1.78
N VAL A 274 -35.75 -6.59 2.20
CA VAL A 274 -35.92 -5.38 1.39
C VAL A 274 -34.97 -5.38 0.19
N ALA A 275 -33.70 -5.73 0.41
CA ALA A 275 -32.67 -5.66 -0.61
C ALA A 275 -32.89 -6.66 -1.75
N VAL A 276 -33.34 -7.89 -1.47
CA VAL A 276 -33.54 -8.93 -2.50
C VAL A 276 -34.81 -8.73 -3.31
N ASN A 277 -35.81 -7.96 -2.81
CA ASN A 277 -37.06 -7.69 -3.48
C ASN A 277 -37.00 -6.47 -4.43
N THR A 278 -35.86 -6.22 -5.04
CA THR A 278 -35.65 -5.07 -5.96
C THR A 278 -35.56 -5.47 -7.44
N ALA A 279 -35.72 -6.75 -7.75
CA ALA A 279 -35.76 -7.23 -9.12
C ALA A 279 -37.11 -7.03 -9.78
N TYR A 280 -37.14 -6.92 -11.11
CA TYR A 280 -38.40 -6.98 -11.86
C TYR A 280 -39.06 -8.37 -11.69
N GLU A 281 -40.42 -8.40 -11.70
CA GLU A 281 -41.17 -9.65 -11.65
C GLU A 281 -40.73 -10.60 -12.78
N GLY A 282 -40.39 -11.84 -12.43
CA GLY A 282 -39.91 -12.86 -13.40
C GLY A 282 -38.46 -12.71 -13.83
N ALA A 283 -37.68 -11.75 -13.28
CA ALA A 283 -36.28 -11.62 -13.60
C ALA A 283 -35.45 -12.79 -13.03
N VAL A 284 -34.54 -13.32 -13.85
CA VAL A 284 -33.53 -14.29 -13.38
C VAL A 284 -32.32 -13.54 -12.85
N VAL A 285 -32.03 -13.68 -11.57
CA VAL A 285 -30.88 -13.02 -10.91
C VAL A 285 -29.69 -13.99 -10.89
N GLY A 286 -28.64 -13.66 -11.60
CA GLY A 286 -27.36 -14.39 -11.60
C GLY A 286 -26.35 -13.77 -10.64
N ALA A 287 -25.27 -14.51 -10.36
CA ALA A 287 -24.15 -13.98 -9.57
C ALA A 287 -23.42 -12.84 -10.33
N ILE A 288 -23.05 -11.77 -9.60
CA ILE A 288 -22.23 -10.69 -10.15
C ILE A 288 -20.76 -11.15 -10.22
N GLY A 289 -20.16 -11.05 -11.38
CA GLY A 289 -18.71 -11.30 -11.56
C GLY A 289 -18.30 -12.80 -11.53
N GLY A 290 -19.23 -13.70 -11.88
CA GLY A 290 -18.99 -15.14 -12.01
C GLY A 290 -18.15 -15.50 -13.21
#